data_58d59ebaed715715415e0976d40827b5
#
_entry.id   58d59ebaed715715415e0976d40827b5
#
_cell.length_a   1.000
_cell.length_b   1.000
_cell.length_c   1.000
_cell.angle_alpha   90.00
_cell.angle_beta   90.00
_cell.angle_gamma   90.00
#
_symmetry.space_group_name_H-M   'P 1'
#
loop_
_entity.id
_entity.type
_entity.pdbx_description
1 polymer ?
#
loop_
_entity_poly.entity_id
_entity_poly.type
_entity_poly.pdbx_seq_one_letter_code
_entity_poly.pdbx_strand_id
1 'polypeptide(L)'
;MIIIGEKINGAIPAVREAIARRDGEVIRQRAIAQTQAGADFLDCAPSTTPDLEYDAMVWLIRQIQEVSEAPVCIDSPNAHLLRRILDEGVVNRPGMVNSVNEEGDKCETIFPAIAGTDWNVVGLTCDQGGIPAEVEKKIDIAKRIIDKADRYGVKLSNHRSLRDGAGHHAFGHAGF
;
A
#
# COMPACT_ATOMS: atom_id res chain seq x y z
N MET A 1 -0.10 -10.42 13.71
CA MET A 1 0.90 -9.88 12.75
C MET A 1 0.20 -9.84 11.40
N ILE A 2 0.28 -8.72 10.68
CA ILE A 2 -0.27 -8.60 9.32
C ILE A 2 0.82 -8.99 8.32
N ILE A 3 0.48 -9.86 7.37
CA ILE A 3 1.39 -10.34 6.32
C ILE A 3 0.92 -9.78 4.98
N ILE A 4 1.78 -9.04 4.29
CA ILE A 4 1.55 -8.54 2.94
C ILE A 4 2.35 -9.38 1.96
N GLY A 5 1.69 -10.00 0.99
CA GLY A 5 2.34 -10.80 -0.06
C GLY A 5 2.82 -9.90 -1.20
N GLU A 6 4.14 -9.77 -1.41
CA GLU A 6 4.76 -8.80 -2.35
C GLU A 6 5.27 -9.45 -3.65
N LYS A 7 4.65 -10.55 -4.11
CA LYS A 7 5.12 -11.23 -5.33
C LYS A 7 4.44 -10.77 -6.62
N ILE A 8 3.53 -9.78 -6.55
CA ILE A 8 2.89 -9.15 -7.72
C ILE A 8 3.46 -7.73 -7.87
N ASN A 9 4.75 -7.67 -8.16
CA ASN A 9 5.52 -6.44 -8.29
C ASN A 9 6.29 -6.44 -9.60
N GLY A 10 6.11 -5.40 -10.42
CA GLY A 10 6.77 -5.23 -11.73
C GLY A 10 8.29 -5.09 -11.67
N ALA A 11 8.88 -4.88 -10.49
CA ALA A 11 10.33 -4.99 -10.29
C ALA A 11 10.82 -6.43 -10.49
N ILE A 12 9.95 -7.43 -10.31
CA ILE A 12 10.24 -8.84 -10.57
C ILE A 12 10.16 -9.10 -12.08
N PRO A 13 11.23 -9.59 -12.75
CA PRO A 13 11.28 -9.72 -14.21
C PRO A 13 10.09 -10.48 -14.82
N ALA A 14 9.68 -11.61 -14.23
CA ALA A 14 8.55 -12.39 -14.73
C ALA A 14 7.21 -11.67 -14.60
N VAL A 15 7.03 -10.84 -13.56
CA VAL A 15 5.82 -10.02 -13.38
C VAL A 15 5.82 -8.86 -14.37
N ARG A 16 6.96 -8.19 -14.56
CA ARG A 16 7.10 -7.12 -15.56
C ARG A 16 6.76 -7.61 -16.95
N GLU A 17 7.26 -8.79 -17.33
CA GLU A 17 6.95 -9.40 -18.63
C GLU A 17 5.45 -9.75 -18.74
N ALA A 18 4.85 -10.30 -17.69
CA ALA A 18 3.42 -10.61 -17.66
C ALA A 18 2.56 -9.33 -17.80
N ILE A 19 2.94 -8.22 -17.14
CA ILE A 19 2.28 -6.92 -17.30
C ILE A 19 2.37 -6.44 -18.75
N ALA A 20 3.56 -6.48 -19.34
CA ALA A 20 3.79 -6.02 -20.72
C ALA A 20 3.01 -6.83 -21.77
N ARG A 21 2.86 -8.14 -21.55
CA ARG A 21 2.13 -9.05 -22.45
C ARG A 21 0.66 -9.24 -22.08
N ARG A 22 0.20 -8.64 -20.96
CA ARG A 22 -1.13 -8.89 -20.41
C ARG A 22 -1.40 -10.37 -20.13
N ASP A 23 -0.37 -11.08 -19.68
CA ASP A 23 -0.47 -12.49 -19.28
C ASP A 23 -1.05 -12.59 -17.86
N GLY A 24 -2.38 -12.64 -17.79
CA GLY A 24 -3.11 -12.72 -16.53
C GLY A 24 -2.87 -14.01 -15.76
N GLU A 25 -2.52 -15.12 -16.42
CA GLU A 25 -2.32 -16.40 -15.74
C GLU A 25 -1.16 -16.34 -14.74
N VAL A 26 -0.04 -15.72 -15.12
CA VAL A 26 1.12 -15.53 -14.23
C VAL A 26 0.72 -14.75 -12.98
N ILE A 27 -0.11 -13.72 -13.11
CA ILE A 27 -0.56 -12.88 -11.99
C ILE A 27 -1.51 -13.66 -11.09
N ARG A 28 -2.51 -14.35 -11.67
CA ARG A 28 -3.49 -15.16 -10.92
C ARG A 28 -2.81 -16.27 -10.12
N GLN A 29 -1.87 -17.00 -10.72
CA GLN A 29 -1.12 -18.03 -10.01
C GLN A 29 -0.35 -17.47 -8.81
N ARG A 30 0.25 -16.29 -8.93
CA ARG A 30 0.91 -15.62 -7.81
C ARG A 30 -0.07 -15.19 -6.72
N ALA A 31 -1.23 -14.68 -7.10
CA ALA A 31 -2.27 -14.30 -6.15
C ALA A 31 -2.75 -15.53 -5.35
N ILE A 32 -3.07 -16.63 -6.03
CA ILE A 32 -3.47 -17.89 -5.40
C ILE A 32 -2.39 -18.41 -4.44
N ALA A 33 -1.14 -18.47 -4.90
CA ALA A 33 -0.04 -19.00 -4.08
C ALA A 33 0.18 -18.19 -2.80
N GLN A 34 0.13 -16.85 -2.87
CA GLN A 34 0.30 -15.98 -1.70
C GLN A 34 -0.90 -16.08 -0.75
N THR A 35 -2.12 -16.17 -1.27
CA THR A 35 -3.33 -16.38 -0.46
C THR A 35 -3.27 -17.71 0.28
N GLN A 36 -2.88 -18.79 -0.40
CA GLN A 36 -2.71 -20.11 0.21
C GLN A 36 -1.59 -20.15 1.26
N ALA A 37 -0.57 -19.32 1.08
CA ALA A 37 0.51 -19.15 2.06
C ALA A 37 0.11 -18.32 3.29
N GLY A 38 -1.13 -17.78 3.34
CA GLY A 38 -1.66 -17.05 4.47
C GLY A 38 -1.36 -15.55 4.47
N ALA A 39 -1.16 -14.94 3.30
CA ALA A 39 -1.07 -13.48 3.20
C ALA A 39 -2.42 -12.83 3.56
N ASP A 40 -2.40 -11.84 4.44
CA ASP A 40 -3.57 -11.04 4.82
C ASP A 40 -3.94 -10.02 3.74
N PHE A 41 -2.95 -9.53 2.99
CA PHE A 41 -3.09 -8.62 1.86
C PHE A 41 -2.20 -9.05 0.71
N LEU A 42 -2.62 -8.76 -0.53
CA LEU A 42 -1.81 -8.97 -1.72
C LEU A 42 -1.35 -7.61 -2.28
N ASP A 43 -0.06 -7.36 -2.22
CA ASP A 43 0.54 -6.15 -2.78
C ASP A 43 0.47 -6.15 -4.30
N CYS A 44 0.14 -4.99 -4.85
CA CYS A 44 -0.09 -4.77 -6.26
C CYS A 44 0.70 -3.54 -6.72
N ALA A 45 1.90 -3.77 -7.24
CA ALA A 45 2.82 -2.73 -7.68
C ALA A 45 3.17 -2.90 -9.17
N PRO A 46 2.64 -2.06 -10.08
CA PRO A 46 2.98 -2.15 -11.51
C PRO A 46 4.45 -1.88 -11.81
N SER A 47 5.09 -0.99 -11.05
CA SER A 47 6.50 -0.59 -11.22
C SER A 47 6.86 -0.31 -12.68
N THR A 48 6.06 0.53 -13.34
CA THR A 48 6.20 0.90 -14.75
C THR A 48 6.29 2.42 -14.91
N THR A 49 6.30 2.92 -16.15
CA THR A 49 6.33 4.37 -16.42
C THR A 49 5.00 5.04 -16.03
N PRO A 50 5.01 6.32 -15.63
CA PRO A 50 3.82 7.03 -15.15
C PRO A 50 2.62 7.01 -16.10
N ASP A 51 2.87 7.04 -17.41
CA ASP A 51 1.84 7.00 -18.46
C ASP A 51 1.13 5.65 -18.58
N LEU A 52 1.79 4.56 -18.18
CA LEU A 52 1.23 3.20 -18.22
C LEU A 52 0.77 2.70 -16.84
N GLU A 53 1.12 3.39 -15.77
CA GLU A 53 0.97 2.90 -14.40
C GLU A 53 -0.50 2.66 -14.03
N TYR A 54 -1.38 3.60 -14.37
CA TYR A 54 -2.80 3.48 -14.07
C TYR A 54 -3.43 2.25 -14.72
N ASP A 55 -3.24 2.08 -16.03
CA ASP A 55 -3.84 0.97 -16.77
C ASP A 55 -3.26 -0.39 -16.32
N ALA A 56 -1.97 -0.42 -15.97
CA ALA A 56 -1.33 -1.60 -15.43
C ALA A 56 -1.86 -1.93 -14.03
N MET A 57 -2.04 -0.93 -13.15
CA MET A 57 -2.59 -1.11 -11.80
C MET A 57 -4.02 -1.66 -11.86
N VAL A 58 -4.90 -1.03 -12.66
CA VAL A 58 -6.29 -1.48 -12.84
C VAL A 58 -6.34 -2.93 -13.33
N TRP A 59 -5.49 -3.27 -14.31
CA TRP A 59 -5.42 -4.61 -14.84
C TRP A 59 -4.94 -5.63 -13.80
N LEU A 60 -3.87 -5.33 -13.04
CA LEU A 60 -3.37 -6.19 -11.97
C LEU A 60 -4.43 -6.43 -10.89
N ILE A 61 -5.09 -5.38 -10.42
CA ILE A 61 -6.16 -5.46 -9.42
C ILE A 61 -7.25 -6.43 -9.88
N ARG A 62 -7.69 -6.32 -11.14
CA ARG A 62 -8.70 -7.23 -11.71
C ARG A 62 -8.24 -8.68 -11.71
N GLN A 63 -6.99 -8.95 -12.12
CA GLN A 63 -6.45 -10.32 -12.12
C GLN A 63 -6.38 -10.91 -10.71
N ILE A 64 -6.02 -10.12 -9.71
CA ILE A 64 -5.99 -10.55 -8.30
C ILE A 64 -7.39 -10.87 -7.82
N GLN A 65 -8.35 -9.95 -8.02
CA GLN A 65 -9.72 -10.06 -7.52
C GLN A 65 -10.53 -11.18 -8.19
N GLU A 66 -10.11 -11.64 -9.36
CA GLU A 66 -10.74 -12.77 -10.07
C GLU A 66 -10.54 -14.11 -9.32
N VAL A 67 -9.43 -14.26 -8.58
CA VAL A 67 -9.03 -15.55 -8.01
C VAL A 67 -8.75 -15.54 -6.52
N SER A 68 -8.81 -14.37 -5.87
CA SER A 68 -8.47 -14.23 -4.46
C SER A 68 -9.47 -13.35 -3.73
N GLU A 69 -9.86 -13.80 -2.53
CA GLU A 69 -10.64 -13.02 -1.58
C GLU A 69 -9.76 -12.17 -0.65
N ALA A 70 -8.43 -12.35 -0.67
CA ALA A 70 -7.53 -11.51 0.09
C ALA A 70 -7.59 -10.06 -0.40
N PRO A 71 -7.71 -9.06 0.49
CA PRO A 71 -7.73 -7.65 0.13
C PRO A 71 -6.47 -7.22 -0.61
N VAL A 72 -6.61 -6.31 -1.57
CA VAL A 72 -5.48 -5.76 -2.33
C VAL A 72 -4.80 -4.65 -1.54
N CYS A 73 -3.47 -4.65 -1.53
CA CYS A 73 -2.63 -3.54 -1.12
C CYS A 73 -2.18 -2.81 -2.38
N ILE A 74 -2.71 -1.60 -2.63
CA ILE A 74 -2.35 -0.81 -3.81
C ILE A 74 -1.04 -0.05 -3.54
N ASP A 75 0.02 -0.34 -4.31
CA ASP A 75 1.36 0.20 -4.11
C ASP A 75 1.81 1.08 -5.27
N SER A 76 1.97 2.36 -4.99
CA SER A 76 2.53 3.35 -5.90
C SER A 76 3.15 4.53 -5.14
N PRO A 77 4.25 5.11 -5.65
CA PRO A 77 4.77 6.38 -5.14
C PRO A 77 3.87 7.57 -5.49
N ASN A 78 2.95 7.41 -6.44
CA ASN A 78 2.06 8.45 -6.93
C ASN A 78 0.73 8.46 -6.15
N ALA A 79 0.61 9.34 -5.14
CA ALA A 79 -0.60 9.46 -4.33
C ALA A 79 -1.85 9.83 -5.15
N HIS A 80 -1.72 10.63 -6.21
CA HIS A 80 -2.86 11.01 -7.05
C HIS A 80 -3.38 9.81 -7.87
N LEU A 81 -2.49 8.90 -8.28
CA LEU A 81 -2.89 7.65 -8.92
C LEU A 81 -3.65 6.76 -7.92
N LEU A 82 -3.11 6.57 -6.71
CA LEU A 82 -3.77 5.81 -5.65
C LEU A 82 -5.13 6.41 -5.31
N ARG A 83 -5.21 7.73 -5.19
CA ARG A 83 -6.46 8.45 -4.96
C ARG A 83 -7.48 8.18 -6.07
N ARG A 84 -7.07 8.22 -7.33
CA ARG A 84 -7.92 7.92 -8.47
C ARG A 84 -8.46 6.48 -8.43
N ILE A 85 -7.62 5.50 -8.09
CA ILE A 85 -8.04 4.09 -7.92
C ILE A 85 -9.11 3.95 -6.83
N LEU A 86 -8.97 4.69 -5.72
CA LEU A 86 -9.95 4.72 -4.63
C LEU A 86 -11.27 5.35 -5.07
N ASP A 87 -11.23 6.53 -5.70
CA ASP A 87 -12.41 7.29 -6.13
C ASP A 87 -13.22 6.56 -7.21
N GLU A 88 -12.56 5.84 -8.11
CA GLU A 88 -13.20 5.07 -9.17
C GLU A 88 -13.72 3.69 -8.71
N GLY A 89 -13.45 3.30 -7.46
CA GLY A 89 -13.93 2.03 -6.91
C GLY A 89 -13.39 0.81 -7.66
N VAL A 90 -12.15 0.86 -8.14
CA VAL A 90 -11.52 -0.24 -8.89
C VAL A 90 -11.35 -1.47 -8.00
N VAL A 91 -11.08 -1.24 -6.70
CA VAL A 91 -10.94 -2.30 -5.70
C VAL A 91 -12.31 -2.62 -5.12
N ASN A 92 -12.73 -3.88 -5.21
CA ASN A 92 -14.08 -4.34 -4.87
C ASN A 92 -14.37 -4.48 -3.36
N ARG A 93 -13.38 -4.30 -2.50
CA ARG A 93 -13.48 -4.32 -1.03
C ARG A 93 -12.39 -3.47 -0.40
N PRO A 94 -12.58 -2.95 0.82
CA PRO A 94 -11.53 -2.21 1.51
C PRO A 94 -10.23 -3.03 1.61
N GLY A 95 -9.13 -2.40 1.24
CA GLY A 95 -7.79 -3.00 1.21
C GLY A 95 -6.78 -2.17 1.99
N MET A 96 -5.60 -2.00 1.42
CA MET A 96 -4.53 -1.22 2.01
C MET A 96 -3.91 -0.28 0.96
N VAL A 97 -3.56 0.92 1.38
CA VAL A 97 -2.78 1.88 0.58
C VAL A 97 -1.32 1.81 1.00
N ASN A 98 -0.43 1.58 0.06
CA ASN A 98 1.02 1.58 0.23
C ASN A 98 1.63 2.67 -0.68
N SER A 99 1.99 3.84 -0.19
CA SER A 99 2.04 4.28 1.18
C SER A 99 1.80 5.78 1.29
N VAL A 100 1.65 6.28 2.50
CA VAL A 100 1.73 7.71 2.80
C VAL A 100 3.01 8.02 3.57
N ASN A 101 3.49 9.24 3.42
CA ASN A 101 4.66 9.76 4.15
C ASN A 101 4.59 11.29 4.21
N GLU A 102 5.64 11.95 4.71
CA GLU A 102 5.75 13.40 4.82
C GLU A 102 6.36 14.08 3.56
N GLU A 103 6.37 13.38 2.40
CA GLU A 103 6.78 13.95 1.12
C GLU A 103 5.56 14.51 0.37
N GLY A 104 5.62 15.77 -0.02
CA GLY A 104 4.54 16.43 -0.76
C GLY A 104 3.22 16.43 0.01
N ASP A 105 2.15 16.09 -0.68
CA ASP A 105 0.76 16.11 -0.19
C ASP A 105 0.14 14.71 -0.04
N LYS A 106 0.96 13.67 0.13
CA LYS A 106 0.48 12.27 0.14
C LYS A 106 -0.57 12.00 1.21
N CYS A 107 -0.34 12.48 2.43
CA CYS A 107 -1.33 12.34 3.51
C CYS A 107 -2.61 13.10 3.20
N GLU A 108 -2.50 14.33 2.73
CA GLU A 108 -3.60 15.22 2.40
C GLU A 108 -4.41 14.72 1.19
N THR A 109 -3.79 13.96 0.31
CA THR A 109 -4.43 13.32 -0.85
C THR A 109 -5.16 12.04 -0.48
N ILE A 110 -4.54 11.19 0.34
CA ILE A 110 -5.04 9.83 0.63
C ILE A 110 -6.03 9.82 1.80
N PHE A 111 -5.72 10.48 2.93
CA PHE A 111 -6.55 10.39 4.13
C PHE A 111 -8.00 10.78 3.92
N PRO A 112 -8.34 11.87 3.19
CA PRO A 112 -9.75 12.19 2.91
C PRO A 112 -10.48 11.11 2.12
N ALA A 113 -9.78 10.33 1.28
CA ALA A 113 -10.39 9.28 0.46
C ALA A 113 -10.73 8.02 1.27
N ILE A 114 -10.00 7.76 2.36
CA ILE A 114 -10.19 6.57 3.19
C ILE A 114 -10.83 6.87 4.55
N ALA A 115 -11.10 8.14 4.85
CA ALA A 115 -11.72 8.57 6.10
C ALA A 115 -13.09 7.90 6.31
N GLY A 116 -13.32 7.34 7.49
CA GLY A 116 -14.58 6.66 7.82
C GLY A 116 -14.81 5.32 7.12
N THR A 117 -13.82 4.79 6.41
CA THR A 117 -13.87 3.50 5.75
C THR A 117 -13.06 2.45 6.52
N ASP A 118 -13.09 1.20 6.04
CA ASP A 118 -12.27 0.10 6.57
C ASP A 118 -10.93 -0.07 5.81
N TRP A 119 -10.54 0.92 5.02
CA TRP A 119 -9.23 0.93 4.37
C TRP A 119 -8.10 1.06 5.39
N ASN A 120 -7.03 0.31 5.15
CA ASN A 120 -5.77 0.41 5.88
C ASN A 120 -4.77 1.27 5.12
N VAL A 121 -3.74 1.77 5.80
CA VAL A 121 -2.68 2.55 5.17
C VAL A 121 -1.32 2.24 5.81
N VAL A 122 -0.30 2.11 4.97
CA VAL A 122 1.10 2.02 5.40
C VAL A 122 1.66 3.44 5.53
N GLY A 123 2.16 3.78 6.70
CA GLY A 123 2.89 5.03 6.94
C GLY A 123 4.40 4.80 6.88
N LEU A 124 5.09 5.43 5.94
CA LEU A 124 6.54 5.39 5.86
C LEU A 124 7.14 6.58 6.61
N THR A 125 8.13 6.31 7.45
CA THR A 125 8.83 7.34 8.23
C THR A 125 9.92 8.05 7.41
N CYS A 126 9.51 8.67 6.30
CA CYS A 126 10.35 9.53 5.47
C CYS A 126 9.67 10.87 5.20
N ASP A 127 10.48 11.87 4.90
CA ASP A 127 10.08 13.24 4.59
C ASP A 127 10.81 13.75 3.35
N GLN A 128 10.73 15.06 3.07
CA GLN A 128 11.40 15.70 1.93
C GLN A 128 12.93 15.44 1.87
N GLY A 129 13.56 15.10 3.00
CA GLY A 129 14.97 14.73 3.08
C GLY A 129 15.23 13.23 2.86
N GLY A 130 14.18 12.45 2.58
CA GLY A 130 14.25 10.99 2.43
C GLY A 130 14.11 10.25 3.76
N ILE A 131 14.70 9.04 3.85
CA ILE A 131 14.63 8.20 5.04
C ILE A 131 15.68 8.66 6.07
N PRO A 132 15.28 9.17 7.26
CA PRO A 132 16.23 9.58 8.27
C PRO A 132 17.07 8.41 8.80
N ALA A 133 18.33 8.67 9.09
CA ALA A 133 19.19 7.71 9.78
C ALA A 133 18.82 7.60 11.27
N GLU A 134 18.45 8.74 11.88
CA GLU A 134 18.19 8.87 13.31
C GLU A 134 16.80 8.34 13.68
N VAL A 135 16.74 7.54 14.74
CA VAL A 135 15.50 6.95 15.25
C VAL A 135 14.52 8.01 15.73
N GLU A 136 15.01 9.05 16.39
CA GLU A 136 14.21 10.16 16.92
C GLU A 136 13.43 10.86 15.80
N LYS A 137 14.08 11.12 14.66
CA LYS A 137 13.43 11.72 13.48
C LYS A 137 12.36 10.80 12.90
N LYS A 138 12.60 9.48 12.84
CA LYS A 138 11.59 8.52 12.40
C LYS A 138 10.36 8.54 13.31
N ILE A 139 10.58 8.60 14.63
CA ILE A 139 9.49 8.70 15.61
C ILE A 139 8.69 9.99 15.42
N ASP A 140 9.37 11.12 15.20
CA ASP A 140 8.69 12.41 15.01
C ASP A 140 7.90 12.45 13.70
N ILE A 141 8.41 11.85 12.61
CA ILE A 141 7.64 11.69 11.37
C ILE A 141 6.42 10.80 11.62
N ALA A 142 6.58 9.67 12.29
CA ALA A 142 5.47 8.78 12.62
C ALA A 142 4.37 9.51 13.39
N LYS A 143 4.73 10.29 14.42
CA LYS A 143 3.76 11.10 15.20
C LYS A 143 3.00 12.08 14.30
N ARG A 144 3.70 12.80 13.41
CA ARG A 144 3.04 13.75 12.50
C ARG A 144 2.07 13.07 11.54
N ILE A 145 2.43 11.87 11.01
CA ILE A 145 1.53 11.09 10.15
C ILE A 145 0.30 10.64 10.96
N ILE A 146 0.48 10.18 12.19
CA ILE A 146 -0.60 9.79 13.08
C ILE A 146 -1.53 10.97 13.40
N ASP A 147 -0.96 12.13 13.76
CA ASP A 147 -1.73 13.34 14.06
C ASP A 147 -2.51 13.84 12.84
N LYS A 148 -1.97 13.68 11.62
CA LYS A 148 -2.69 13.96 10.38
C LYS A 148 -3.85 12.97 10.18
N ALA A 149 -3.60 11.68 10.33
CA ALA A 149 -4.63 10.65 10.21
C ALA A 149 -5.79 10.87 11.18
N ASP A 150 -5.50 11.18 12.45
CA ASP A 150 -6.50 11.52 13.47
C ASP A 150 -7.35 12.72 13.05
N ARG A 151 -6.75 13.78 12.50
CA ARG A 151 -7.47 14.98 12.03
C ARG A 151 -8.43 14.67 10.88
N TYR A 152 -8.10 13.71 10.02
CA TYR A 152 -8.96 13.26 8.92
C TYR A 152 -9.95 12.15 9.34
N GLY A 153 -9.87 11.67 10.59
CA GLY A 153 -10.72 10.57 11.05
C GLY A 153 -10.35 9.21 10.46
N VAL A 154 -9.09 9.05 10.04
CA VAL A 154 -8.56 7.77 9.54
C VAL A 154 -8.22 6.87 10.72
N LYS A 155 -8.77 5.66 10.74
CA LYS A 155 -8.46 4.67 11.77
C LYS A 155 -7.10 4.02 11.48
N LEU A 156 -6.12 4.28 12.33
CA LEU A 156 -4.85 3.57 12.32
C LEU A 156 -4.94 2.39 13.27
N SER A 157 -5.02 1.18 12.73
CA SER A 157 -5.21 -0.06 13.53
C SER A 157 -4.09 -0.31 14.55
N ASN A 158 -2.93 0.30 14.38
CA ASN A 158 -1.76 0.17 15.24
C ASN A 158 -1.47 1.40 16.13
N HIS A 159 -2.37 2.37 16.16
CA HIS A 159 -2.21 3.61 16.90
C HIS A 159 -2.06 3.40 18.42
N ARG A 160 -2.72 2.39 18.99
CA ARG A 160 -2.65 2.09 20.42
C ARG A 160 -1.24 1.74 20.90
N SER A 161 -0.43 1.05 20.09
CA SER A 161 0.91 0.60 20.51
C SER A 161 1.90 1.74 20.72
N LEU A 162 1.73 2.87 20.02
CA LEU A 162 2.62 4.04 20.15
C LEU A 162 2.21 4.96 21.30
N ARG A 163 0.92 5.06 21.64
CA ARG A 163 0.42 5.86 22.76
C ARG A 163 0.60 5.19 24.12
N ASP A 164 0.45 3.86 24.17
CA ASP A 164 0.44 3.13 25.44
C ASP A 164 1.83 2.63 25.88
N GLY A 165 2.91 3.03 25.19
CA GLY A 165 4.28 2.66 25.54
C GLY A 165 4.58 1.14 25.48
N ALA A 166 3.64 0.34 24.99
CA ALA A 166 3.78 -1.11 24.85
C ALA A 166 4.21 -1.47 23.42
N GLY A 167 5.46 -1.70 23.31
CA GLY A 167 6.32 -2.29 22.30
C GLY A 167 5.77 -2.86 21.01
N HIS A 168 6.54 -2.58 19.99
CA HIS A 168 6.92 -3.39 18.83
C HIS A 168 5.86 -3.73 17.78
N HIS A 169 6.17 -3.27 16.57
CA HIS A 169 5.69 -3.70 15.27
C HIS A 169 4.43 -3.05 14.71
N ALA A 170 4.63 -1.93 14.04
CA ALA A 170 3.66 -1.45 13.08
C ALA A 170 4.26 -0.64 11.92
N PHE A 171 5.53 -0.79 11.62
CA PHE A 171 6.09 -0.25 10.39
C PHE A 171 6.80 -1.41 9.70
N GLY A 172 6.19 -1.87 8.60
CA GLY A 172 6.79 -2.89 7.75
C GLY A 172 8.19 -2.43 7.32
N HIS A 173 9.17 -3.27 7.54
CA HIS A 173 10.48 -3.09 6.96
C HIS A 173 10.32 -3.15 5.45
N ALA A 174 10.54 -2.01 4.77
CA ALA A 174 11.03 -2.06 3.41
C ALA A 174 12.44 -2.67 3.48
N GLY A 175 12.52 -3.97 3.35
CA GLY A 175 13.77 -4.69 3.11
C GLY A 175 14.07 -4.64 1.62
N PHE A 176 15.24 -4.18 1.28
CA PHE A 176 16.03 -4.10 0.05
C PHE A 176 15.53 -4.88 -1.17
#